data_32930d3c485ee7e4ee0f5ace92db6818
#
_entry.id   32930d3c485ee7e4ee0f5ace92db6818
#
_cell.length_a   1.000
_cell.length_b   1.000
_cell.length_c   1.000
_cell.angle_alpha   90.00
_cell.angle_beta   90.00
_cell.angle_gamma   90.00
#
_symmetry.space_group_name_H-M   'P 1'
#
loop_
_entity.id
_entity.type
_entity.pdbx_description
1 polymer ?
#
loop_
_entity_poly.entity_id
_entity_poly.type
_entity_poly.pdbx_seq_one_letter_code
_entity_poly.pdbx_strand_id
1 'polypeptide(L)'
;MKPRFRQSMGWLHTWAGFAFAWLLFFIFVTGSAGYFENEIDRWMKPEIAVVNKPIDDFSVLTSAEQQLDTLAADATQWYISYPTGRDPYIGISWLQPANAELGTARQWHKKFLSPDTGKAITARDISGGETLYRLHYNLHYVPVVMGYLVTSLATLFMLIGLVTGVIIHKKIFIEFFTFRKGKGLRSWLDIHNVFSVLPLPFHLMITYSGLILLMGVSFFPVIDNTYGISKKMHRQFYDESQVEDKQQQIIDLNTTELSLKAILTDAKARYENQNVSYLGLIDRNTEQPGFEVWFEGDEGLEFATLMTYRMVNGQVQLEKSLGKAHSAAKVYDILEHLHEGLFADIYLRWLYFISGLLGAAMIASGMIIWVKKRQKQQTTFINLIDRLNAAVIVGLPIAIAGYFWSNR
;
A
#
# COMPACT_ATOMS: atom_id res chain seq x y z
N MET A 1 -3.36 34.29 21.04
CA MET A 1 -2.01 33.66 21.04
C MET A 1 -0.94 34.70 21.27
N LYS A 2 0.01 34.44 22.17
CA LYS A 2 1.14 35.33 22.42
C LYS A 2 2.01 35.46 21.14
N PRO A 3 2.52 36.68 20.80
CA PRO A 3 3.31 36.87 19.56
C PRO A 3 4.49 35.89 19.43
N ARG A 4 5.15 35.58 20.53
CA ARG A 4 6.28 34.62 20.58
C ARG A 4 5.90 33.20 20.14
N PHE A 5 4.76 32.69 20.56
CA PHE A 5 4.33 31.34 20.21
C PHE A 5 4.11 31.18 18.69
N ARG A 6 3.42 32.13 18.07
CA ARG A 6 3.18 32.10 16.63
C ARG A 6 4.48 32.24 15.81
N GLN A 7 5.41 33.04 16.29
CA GLN A 7 6.74 33.16 15.65
C GLN A 7 7.52 31.85 15.71
N SER A 8 7.48 31.17 16.86
CA SER A 8 8.11 29.85 17.03
C SER A 8 7.45 28.80 16.10
N MET A 9 6.12 28.81 15.97
CA MET A 9 5.42 27.93 15.03
C MET A 9 5.77 28.25 13.57
N GLY A 10 5.93 29.53 13.21
CA GLY A 10 6.37 29.93 11.88
C GLY A 10 7.81 29.50 11.58
N TRP A 11 8.69 29.57 12.57
CA TRP A 11 10.06 29.04 12.45
C TRP A 11 10.02 27.51 12.28
N LEU A 12 9.28 26.81 13.12
CA LEU A 12 9.15 25.34 13.06
C LEU A 12 8.55 24.90 11.72
N HIS A 13 7.47 25.54 11.25
CA HIS A 13 6.89 25.27 9.94
C HIS A 13 7.91 25.41 8.81
N THR A 14 8.69 26.48 8.84
CA THR A 14 9.68 26.76 7.80
C THR A 14 10.77 25.69 7.74
N TRP A 15 11.29 25.27 8.88
CA TRP A 15 12.40 24.32 8.93
C TRP A 15 11.93 22.86 8.85
N ALA A 16 10.81 22.51 9.46
CA ALA A 16 10.21 21.19 9.30
C ALA A 16 9.80 20.95 7.84
N GLY A 17 9.13 21.93 7.22
CA GLY A 17 8.75 21.83 5.81
C GLY A 17 9.94 21.79 4.85
N PHE A 18 11.09 22.40 5.21
CA PHE A 18 12.27 22.39 4.34
C PHE A 18 13.11 21.12 4.50
N ALA A 19 13.25 20.59 5.72
CA ALA A 19 14.19 19.50 6.04
C ALA A 19 14.00 18.25 5.18
N PHE A 20 12.74 17.89 4.89
CA PHE A 20 12.38 16.69 4.12
C PHE A 20 11.61 17.02 2.83
N ALA A 21 11.63 18.27 2.37
CA ALA A 21 10.79 18.72 1.26
C ALA A 21 10.96 17.90 -0.03
N TRP A 22 12.19 17.57 -0.42
CA TRP A 22 12.46 16.78 -1.63
C TRP A 22 11.97 15.34 -1.49
N LEU A 23 12.20 14.72 -0.34
CA LEU A 23 11.72 13.38 -0.06
C LEU A 23 10.19 13.35 0.04
N LEU A 24 9.58 14.32 0.72
CA LEU A 24 8.13 14.42 0.80
C LEU A 24 7.48 14.65 -0.56
N PHE A 25 8.09 15.45 -1.42
CA PHE A 25 7.63 15.61 -2.80
C PHE A 25 7.65 14.27 -3.55
N PHE A 26 8.74 13.53 -3.41
CA PHE A 26 8.88 12.19 -3.99
C PHE A 26 7.83 11.22 -3.45
N ILE A 27 7.64 11.15 -2.12
CA ILE A 27 6.65 10.31 -1.45
C ILE A 27 5.22 10.63 -1.95
N PHE A 28 4.84 11.91 -2.04
CA PHE A 28 3.51 12.29 -2.51
C PHE A 28 3.28 11.95 -3.98
N VAL A 29 4.26 12.15 -4.84
CA VAL A 29 4.13 11.82 -6.27
C VAL A 29 4.02 10.31 -6.48
N THR A 30 4.88 9.52 -5.85
CA THR A 30 4.90 8.06 -5.98
C THR A 30 3.69 7.42 -5.29
N GLY A 31 3.32 7.88 -4.09
CA GLY A 31 2.15 7.39 -3.36
C GLY A 31 0.83 7.73 -4.09
N SER A 32 0.75 8.90 -4.77
CA SER A 32 -0.42 9.19 -5.60
C SER A 32 -0.59 8.18 -6.73
N ALA A 33 0.50 7.73 -7.36
CA ALA A 33 0.44 6.70 -8.38
C ALA A 33 -0.04 5.34 -7.83
N GLY A 34 0.21 5.04 -6.55
CA GLY A 34 -0.21 3.81 -5.89
C GLY A 34 -1.73 3.58 -5.91
N TYR A 35 -2.55 4.64 -5.93
CA TYR A 35 -4.01 4.49 -6.06
C TYR A 35 -4.45 3.85 -7.38
N PHE A 36 -3.57 3.83 -8.38
CA PHE A 36 -3.79 3.24 -9.70
C PHE A 36 -2.79 2.14 -10.04
N GLU A 37 -2.23 1.48 -9.03
CA GLU A 37 -1.22 0.43 -9.19
C GLU A 37 -1.68 -0.66 -10.16
N ASN A 38 -2.85 -1.24 -9.94
CA ASN A 38 -3.40 -2.31 -10.78
C ASN A 38 -3.70 -1.83 -12.21
N GLU A 39 -4.18 -0.59 -12.36
CA GLU A 39 -4.43 0.04 -13.65
C GLU A 39 -3.13 0.32 -14.42
N ILE A 40 -2.07 0.71 -13.72
CA ILE A 40 -0.72 0.89 -14.29
C ILE A 40 -0.19 -0.47 -14.76
N ASP A 41 -0.31 -1.51 -13.96
CA ASP A 41 0.10 -2.87 -14.34
C ASP A 41 -0.64 -3.37 -15.58
N ARG A 42 -1.96 -3.18 -15.65
CA ARG A 42 -2.77 -3.51 -16.82
C ARG A 42 -2.29 -2.77 -18.07
N TRP A 43 -2.05 -1.47 -17.93
CA TRP A 43 -1.56 -0.66 -19.04
C TRP A 43 -0.18 -1.10 -19.53
N MET A 44 0.70 -1.53 -18.62
CA MET A 44 2.04 -2.02 -18.94
C MET A 44 2.05 -3.44 -19.52
N LYS A 45 1.04 -4.27 -19.21
CA LYS A 45 0.92 -5.68 -19.68
C LYS A 45 -0.34 -5.90 -20.51
N PRO A 46 -0.46 -5.29 -21.71
CA PRO A 46 -1.67 -5.39 -22.53
C PRO A 46 -1.94 -6.80 -23.08
N GLU A 47 -0.96 -7.70 -23.04
CA GLU A 47 -1.11 -9.10 -23.42
C GLU A 47 -1.92 -9.93 -22.42
N ILE A 48 -2.15 -9.45 -21.20
CA ILE A 48 -2.95 -10.17 -20.21
C ILE A 48 -4.43 -9.94 -20.52
N ALA A 49 -5.14 -11.04 -20.74
CA ALA A 49 -6.56 -11.00 -21.06
C ALA A 49 -7.40 -10.64 -19.83
N VAL A 50 -8.24 -9.63 -19.97
CA VAL A 50 -9.20 -9.19 -18.96
C VAL A 50 -10.44 -10.08 -19.00
N VAL A 51 -10.90 -10.52 -17.84
CA VAL A 51 -12.16 -11.25 -17.68
C VAL A 51 -13.32 -10.25 -17.73
N ASN A 52 -14.07 -10.28 -18.84
CA ASN A 52 -15.18 -9.35 -19.06
C ASN A 52 -16.58 -9.99 -18.86
N LYS A 53 -16.60 -11.26 -18.46
CA LYS A 53 -17.85 -12.02 -18.25
C LYS A 53 -17.73 -12.82 -16.96
N PRO A 54 -18.81 -13.09 -16.25
CA PRO A 54 -18.80 -14.01 -15.12
C PRO A 54 -18.21 -15.35 -15.54
N ILE A 55 -17.27 -15.84 -14.78
CA ILE A 55 -16.63 -17.15 -14.95
C ILE A 55 -16.98 -17.99 -13.72
N ASP A 56 -17.23 -19.27 -13.97
CA ASP A 56 -17.46 -20.22 -12.89
C ASP A 56 -16.16 -20.47 -12.11
N ASP A 57 -16.18 -20.29 -10.78
CA ASP A 57 -15.02 -20.41 -9.91
C ASP A 57 -14.41 -21.82 -9.94
N PHE A 58 -15.22 -22.86 -10.15
CA PHE A 58 -14.71 -24.23 -10.24
C PHE A 58 -13.98 -24.51 -11.55
N SER A 59 -14.36 -23.84 -12.63
CA SER A 59 -13.63 -23.92 -13.90
C SER A 59 -12.29 -23.18 -13.82
N VAL A 60 -12.24 -22.05 -13.12
CA VAL A 60 -10.99 -21.34 -12.78
C VAL A 60 -10.09 -22.23 -11.96
N LEU A 61 -10.62 -22.85 -10.89
CA LEU A 61 -9.89 -23.77 -10.03
C LEU A 61 -9.27 -24.92 -10.83
N THR A 62 -10.10 -25.61 -11.63
CA THR A 62 -9.62 -26.76 -12.43
C THR A 62 -8.49 -26.40 -13.38
N SER A 63 -8.62 -25.26 -14.07
CA SER A 63 -7.57 -24.77 -14.96
C SER A 63 -6.30 -24.38 -14.21
N ALA A 64 -6.45 -23.73 -13.05
CA ALA A 64 -5.34 -23.31 -12.23
C ALA A 64 -4.56 -24.49 -11.63
N GLU A 65 -5.28 -25.50 -11.09
CA GLU A 65 -4.65 -26.73 -10.58
C GLU A 65 -3.85 -27.44 -11.67
N GLN A 66 -4.41 -27.61 -12.87
CA GLN A 66 -3.72 -28.25 -13.98
C GLN A 66 -2.41 -27.51 -14.37
N GLN A 67 -2.43 -26.17 -14.34
CA GLN A 67 -1.23 -25.39 -14.63
C GLN A 67 -0.22 -25.45 -13.48
N LEU A 68 -0.67 -25.39 -12.25
CA LEU A 68 0.19 -25.49 -11.06
C LEU A 68 0.83 -26.86 -10.92
N ASP A 69 0.11 -27.94 -11.21
CA ASP A 69 0.69 -29.31 -11.25
C ASP A 69 1.81 -29.43 -12.28
N THR A 70 1.68 -28.73 -13.41
CA THR A 70 2.69 -28.76 -14.47
C THR A 70 3.89 -27.86 -14.16
N LEU A 71 3.65 -26.65 -13.62
CA LEU A 71 4.65 -25.59 -13.49
C LEU A 71 5.31 -25.56 -12.09
N ALA A 72 4.65 -26.10 -11.10
CA ALA A 72 4.91 -25.85 -9.68
C ALA A 72 4.73 -27.13 -8.82
N ALA A 73 5.01 -28.32 -9.38
CA ALA A 73 4.83 -29.60 -8.67
C ALA A 73 5.59 -29.65 -7.35
N ASP A 74 6.81 -29.09 -7.29
CA ASP A 74 7.68 -29.08 -6.11
C ASP A 74 7.47 -27.85 -5.18
N ALA A 75 6.55 -26.95 -5.54
CA ALA A 75 6.30 -25.76 -4.75
C ALA A 75 5.71 -26.08 -3.38
N THR A 76 6.06 -25.28 -2.40
CA THR A 76 5.56 -25.43 -1.01
C THR A 76 4.25 -24.73 -0.77
N GLN A 77 3.91 -23.74 -1.61
CA GLN A 77 2.67 -22.96 -1.52
C GLN A 77 2.15 -22.67 -2.92
N TRP A 78 0.83 -22.72 -3.07
CA TRP A 78 0.10 -22.35 -4.27
C TRP A 78 -0.96 -21.31 -3.93
N TYR A 79 -1.12 -20.33 -4.79
CA TYR A 79 -2.23 -19.37 -4.70
C TYR A 79 -2.87 -19.20 -6.06
N ILE A 80 -4.19 -19.17 -6.05
CA ILE A 80 -5.05 -18.93 -7.21
C ILE A 80 -5.77 -17.61 -6.96
N SER A 81 -5.57 -16.62 -7.85
CA SER A 81 -6.27 -15.35 -7.82
C SER A 81 -7.49 -15.41 -8.74
N TYR A 82 -8.64 -15.13 -8.20
CA TYR A 82 -9.89 -15.02 -8.94
C TYR A 82 -10.09 -13.60 -9.45
N PRO A 83 -10.81 -13.42 -10.58
CA PRO A 83 -11.10 -12.09 -11.10
C PRO A 83 -11.96 -11.31 -10.12
N THR A 84 -11.53 -10.09 -9.79
CA THR A 84 -12.26 -9.14 -8.95
C THR A 84 -12.63 -7.90 -9.75
N GLY A 85 -13.48 -7.04 -9.20
CA GLY A 85 -13.84 -5.79 -9.85
C GLY A 85 -12.63 -4.88 -10.13
N ARG A 86 -11.63 -4.91 -9.25
CA ARG A 86 -10.40 -4.12 -9.37
C ARG A 86 -9.29 -4.83 -10.14
N ASP A 87 -9.21 -6.14 -10.02
CA ASP A 87 -8.19 -6.98 -10.66
C ASP A 87 -8.86 -8.11 -11.47
N PRO A 88 -9.35 -7.81 -12.69
CA PRO A 88 -10.17 -8.71 -13.49
C PRO A 88 -9.33 -9.78 -14.24
N TYR A 89 -8.44 -10.48 -13.52
CA TYR A 89 -7.57 -11.50 -14.10
C TYR A 89 -7.64 -12.80 -13.32
N ILE A 90 -7.39 -13.91 -14.01
CA ILE A 90 -7.09 -15.18 -13.37
C ILE A 90 -5.58 -15.25 -13.20
N GLY A 91 -5.12 -15.41 -11.97
CA GLY A 91 -3.70 -15.52 -11.63
C GLY A 91 -3.39 -16.81 -10.92
N ILE A 92 -2.17 -17.29 -11.10
CA ILE A 92 -1.56 -18.33 -10.28
C ILE A 92 -0.23 -17.84 -9.75
N SER A 93 0.06 -18.13 -8.50
CA SER A 93 1.37 -17.89 -7.92
C SER A 93 1.80 -19.04 -7.03
N TRP A 94 3.11 -19.24 -6.94
CA TRP A 94 3.65 -20.33 -6.13
C TRP A 94 4.99 -19.96 -5.54
N LEU A 95 5.29 -20.61 -4.43
CA LEU A 95 6.55 -20.44 -3.73
C LEU A 95 7.44 -21.65 -3.99
N GLN A 96 8.45 -21.44 -4.82
CA GLN A 96 9.49 -22.43 -5.07
C GLN A 96 10.44 -22.50 -3.88
N PRO A 97 10.71 -23.66 -3.29
CA PRO A 97 11.70 -23.79 -2.22
C PRO A 97 13.11 -23.49 -2.73
N ALA A 98 14.00 -23.14 -1.81
CA ALA A 98 15.41 -23.03 -2.13
C ALA A 98 15.94 -24.42 -2.53
N ASN A 99 16.77 -24.47 -3.59
CA ASN A 99 17.46 -25.67 -4.01
C ASN A 99 18.97 -25.46 -3.89
N ALA A 100 19.57 -26.16 -2.91
CA ALA A 100 20.99 -26.04 -2.62
C ALA A 100 21.88 -26.61 -3.75
N GLU A 101 21.40 -27.63 -4.48
CA GLU A 101 22.16 -28.26 -5.60
C GLU A 101 22.24 -27.33 -6.81
N LEU A 102 21.16 -26.54 -7.04
CA LEU A 102 21.08 -25.57 -8.13
C LEU A 102 21.54 -24.18 -7.71
N GLY A 103 21.84 -23.97 -6.41
CA GLY A 103 22.21 -22.66 -5.86
C GLY A 103 21.08 -21.62 -5.92
N THR A 104 19.81 -22.05 -6.03
CA THR A 104 18.68 -21.15 -6.13
C THR A 104 18.09 -20.84 -4.76
N ALA A 105 17.79 -19.56 -4.50
CA ALA A 105 17.09 -19.12 -3.31
C ALA A 105 15.59 -19.41 -3.42
N ARG A 106 14.91 -19.43 -2.27
CA ARG A 106 13.45 -19.48 -2.20
C ARG A 106 12.86 -18.29 -2.96
N GLN A 107 11.95 -18.53 -3.92
CA GLN A 107 11.45 -17.50 -4.83
C GLN A 107 9.97 -17.65 -5.12
N TRP A 108 9.28 -16.53 -5.17
CA TRP A 108 7.92 -16.41 -5.66
C TRP A 108 7.88 -16.33 -7.19
N HIS A 109 6.94 -17.07 -7.78
CA HIS A 109 6.60 -16.98 -9.19
C HIS A 109 5.13 -16.61 -9.33
N LYS A 110 4.79 -15.87 -10.38
CA LYS A 110 3.42 -15.50 -10.72
C LYS A 110 3.20 -15.63 -12.22
N LYS A 111 2.05 -16.18 -12.62
CA LYS A 111 1.58 -16.20 -14.01
C LYS A 111 0.11 -15.88 -14.07
N PHE A 112 -0.34 -15.43 -15.23
CA PHE A 112 -1.74 -15.21 -15.53
C PHE A 112 -2.25 -16.30 -16.44
N LEU A 113 -3.55 -16.62 -16.33
CA LEU A 113 -4.20 -17.61 -17.16
C LEU A 113 -5.15 -16.93 -18.15
N SER A 114 -5.20 -17.50 -19.35
CA SER A 114 -6.22 -17.09 -20.33
C SER A 114 -7.61 -17.54 -19.87
N PRO A 115 -8.59 -16.64 -19.79
CA PRO A 115 -9.95 -17.01 -19.42
C PRO A 115 -10.62 -17.94 -20.41
N ASP A 116 -10.18 -17.94 -21.68
CA ASP A 116 -10.76 -18.75 -22.76
C ASP A 116 -10.17 -20.16 -22.82
N THR A 117 -8.90 -20.31 -22.49
CA THR A 117 -8.18 -21.59 -22.67
C THR A 117 -7.69 -22.22 -21.38
N GLY A 118 -7.73 -21.48 -20.24
CA GLY A 118 -7.16 -21.90 -18.95
C GLY A 118 -5.64 -22.06 -18.94
N LYS A 119 -4.94 -21.73 -20.05
CA LYS A 119 -3.49 -21.89 -20.16
C LYS A 119 -2.76 -20.64 -19.67
N ALA A 120 -1.54 -20.86 -19.17
CA ALA A 120 -0.68 -19.77 -18.73
C ALA A 120 -0.31 -18.86 -19.92
N ILE A 121 -0.44 -17.56 -19.69
CA ILE A 121 -0.09 -16.50 -20.66
C ILE A 121 1.38 -16.14 -20.47
N THR A 122 2.10 -16.01 -21.58
CA THR A 122 3.44 -15.40 -21.56
C THR A 122 3.26 -13.89 -21.60
N ALA A 123 3.55 -13.22 -20.49
CA ALA A 123 3.54 -11.78 -20.38
C ALA A 123 4.97 -11.26 -20.23
N ARG A 124 5.21 -10.03 -20.67
CA ARG A 124 6.49 -9.35 -20.45
C ARG A 124 6.75 -9.11 -18.97
N ASP A 125 8.01 -9.08 -18.58
CA ASP A 125 8.44 -8.64 -17.27
C ASP A 125 8.42 -7.11 -17.22
N ILE A 126 7.81 -6.55 -16.18
CA ILE A 126 7.74 -5.11 -15.93
C ILE A 126 8.06 -4.84 -14.47
N SER A 127 8.45 -3.62 -14.19
CA SER A 127 8.54 -3.16 -12.79
C SER A 127 7.19 -2.77 -12.19
N GLY A 128 6.20 -2.47 -13.02
CA GLY A 128 4.79 -2.28 -12.66
C GLY A 128 4.46 -1.07 -11.80
N GLY A 129 3.20 -0.95 -11.45
CA GLY A 129 2.70 0.02 -10.48
C GLY A 129 3.25 -0.22 -9.08
N GLU A 130 3.45 -1.49 -8.72
CA GLU A 130 4.06 -1.95 -7.47
C GLU A 130 5.38 -1.22 -7.15
N THR A 131 6.22 -0.95 -8.14
CA THR A 131 7.47 -0.21 -7.91
C THR A 131 7.20 1.22 -7.43
N LEU A 132 6.23 1.93 -8.03
CA LEU A 132 5.88 3.28 -7.62
C LEU A 132 5.22 3.27 -6.23
N TYR A 133 4.34 2.31 -5.99
CA TYR A 133 3.71 2.10 -4.68
C TYR A 133 4.76 1.85 -3.59
N ARG A 134 5.71 0.95 -3.81
CA ARG A 134 6.77 0.66 -2.82
C ARG A 134 7.71 1.82 -2.57
N LEU A 135 8.01 2.61 -3.59
CA LEU A 135 8.93 3.74 -3.47
C LEU A 135 8.45 4.82 -2.48
N HIS A 136 7.15 4.93 -2.20
CA HIS A 136 6.66 5.96 -1.28
C HIS A 136 6.88 5.62 0.20
N TYR A 137 7.05 4.33 0.54
CA TYR A 137 7.30 3.91 1.92
C TYR A 137 8.64 3.18 2.11
N ASN A 138 9.21 2.61 1.05
CA ASN A 138 10.46 1.86 1.07
C ASN A 138 11.39 2.38 -0.04
N LEU A 139 12.42 3.12 0.33
CA LEU A 139 13.35 3.72 -0.61
C LEU A 139 14.17 2.64 -1.33
N HIS A 140 14.29 2.76 -2.66
CA HIS A 140 15.06 1.81 -3.47
C HIS A 140 16.56 1.91 -3.17
N TYR A 141 17.28 0.80 -3.25
CA TYR A 141 18.72 0.70 -2.92
C TYR A 141 19.09 1.03 -1.47
N VAL A 142 18.14 1.14 -0.57
CA VAL A 142 18.35 1.36 0.85
C VAL A 142 17.88 0.12 1.61
N PRO A 143 18.55 -0.32 2.69
CA PRO A 143 18.03 -1.39 3.53
C PRO A 143 16.61 -1.08 4.00
N VAL A 144 15.70 -2.05 3.93
CA VAL A 144 14.26 -1.87 4.16
C VAL A 144 13.96 -1.11 5.45
N VAL A 145 14.56 -1.51 6.56
CA VAL A 145 14.37 -0.85 7.87
C VAL A 145 14.79 0.62 7.83
N MET A 146 15.91 0.93 7.17
CA MET A 146 16.38 2.32 7.03
C MET A 146 15.43 3.12 6.14
N GLY A 147 14.91 2.53 5.07
CA GLY A 147 13.90 3.14 4.21
C GLY A 147 12.67 3.55 5.01
N TYR A 148 12.11 2.63 5.78
CA TYR A 148 10.96 2.88 6.66
C TYR A 148 11.22 3.96 7.71
N LEU A 149 12.39 3.93 8.37
CA LEU A 149 12.75 4.95 9.38
C LEU A 149 12.84 6.36 8.76
N VAL A 150 13.48 6.48 7.60
CA VAL A 150 13.64 7.77 6.91
C VAL A 150 12.28 8.28 6.43
N THR A 151 11.43 7.40 5.87
CA THR A 151 10.07 7.75 5.44
C THR A 151 9.19 8.14 6.62
N SER A 152 9.24 7.40 7.73
CA SER A 152 8.53 7.73 8.97
C SER A 152 8.93 9.10 9.52
N LEU A 153 10.23 9.40 9.52
CA LEU A 153 10.73 10.69 9.97
C LEU A 153 10.25 11.81 9.05
N ALA A 154 10.30 11.62 7.74
CA ALA A 154 9.76 12.59 6.78
C ALA A 154 8.25 12.83 7.01
N THR A 155 7.48 11.76 7.22
CA THR A 155 6.04 11.82 7.50
C THR A 155 5.74 12.56 8.81
N LEU A 156 6.56 12.34 9.86
CA LEU A 156 6.46 13.12 11.10
C LEU A 156 6.70 14.61 10.87
N PHE A 157 7.71 14.97 10.08
CA PHE A 157 7.96 16.36 9.72
C PHE A 157 6.83 16.96 8.87
N MET A 158 6.19 16.16 8.02
CA MET A 158 4.98 16.55 7.30
C MET A 158 3.84 16.89 8.25
N LEU A 159 3.56 16.02 9.25
CA LEU A 159 2.53 16.27 10.25
C LEU A 159 2.79 17.55 11.05
N ILE A 160 4.05 17.78 11.47
CA ILE A 160 4.48 19.01 12.12
C ILE A 160 4.23 20.21 11.20
N GLY A 161 4.56 20.08 9.91
CA GLY A 161 4.31 21.09 8.88
C GLY A 161 2.83 21.45 8.76
N LEU A 162 1.96 20.45 8.66
CA LEU A 162 0.50 20.65 8.54
C LEU A 162 -0.07 21.34 9.79
N VAL A 163 0.22 20.82 10.98
CA VAL A 163 -0.28 21.39 12.24
C VAL A 163 0.20 22.84 12.45
N THR A 164 1.49 23.08 12.26
CA THR A 164 2.05 24.42 12.40
C THR A 164 1.54 25.38 11.31
N GLY A 165 1.30 24.90 10.09
CA GLY A 165 0.70 25.66 9.00
C GLY A 165 -0.68 26.19 9.37
N VAL A 166 -1.54 25.34 9.93
CA VAL A 166 -2.88 25.74 10.44
C VAL A 166 -2.75 26.77 11.57
N ILE A 167 -1.81 26.56 12.51
CA ILE A 167 -1.61 27.46 13.65
C ILE A 167 -1.15 28.85 13.22
N ILE A 168 -0.26 28.97 12.25
CA ILE A 168 0.29 30.26 11.83
C ILE A 168 -0.66 31.07 10.95
N HIS A 169 -1.58 30.42 10.23
CA HIS A 169 -2.45 31.08 9.26
C HIS A 169 -3.80 31.47 9.86
N LYS A 170 -3.90 32.65 10.48
CA LYS A 170 -5.10 33.12 11.20
C LYS A 170 -6.38 33.15 10.37
N LYS A 171 -6.26 33.35 9.06
CA LYS A 171 -7.39 33.56 8.13
C LYS A 171 -7.45 32.45 7.09
N ILE A 172 -7.03 31.23 7.46
CA ILE A 172 -6.85 30.12 6.55
C ILE A 172 -8.07 29.86 5.65
N PHE A 173 -9.29 29.94 6.19
CA PHE A 173 -10.51 29.74 5.40
C PHE A 173 -11.04 31.01 4.74
N ILE A 174 -10.67 32.21 5.23
CA ILE A 174 -11.12 33.49 4.66
C ILE A 174 -10.29 33.84 3.42
N GLU A 175 -8.98 33.64 3.48
CA GLU A 175 -8.05 33.95 2.39
C GLU A 175 -7.90 32.81 1.38
N PHE A 176 -8.58 31.68 1.60
CA PHE A 176 -8.53 30.50 0.75
C PHE A 176 -8.84 30.79 -0.73
N PHE A 177 -9.88 31.58 -1.01
CA PHE A 177 -10.28 31.92 -2.38
C PHE A 177 -9.50 33.12 -2.97
N THR A 178 -8.51 33.65 -2.25
CA THR A 178 -7.74 34.80 -2.71
C THR A 178 -6.52 34.35 -3.52
N PHE A 179 -6.56 34.51 -4.84
CA PHE A 179 -5.43 34.23 -5.71
C PHE A 179 -4.99 35.50 -6.47
N ARG A 180 -3.82 36.03 -6.13
CA ARG A 180 -3.24 37.24 -6.68
C ARG A 180 -2.21 36.90 -7.77
N LYS A 181 -2.67 36.75 -9.01
CA LYS A 181 -1.82 36.43 -10.16
C LYS A 181 -0.78 37.54 -10.42
N GLY A 182 0.46 37.12 -10.72
CA GLY A 182 1.54 38.04 -11.14
C GLY A 182 2.14 38.91 -10.03
N LYS A 183 1.87 38.61 -8.74
CA LYS A 183 2.40 39.37 -7.60
C LYS A 183 3.65 38.76 -6.95
N GLY A 184 4.43 38.00 -7.71
CA GLY A 184 5.71 37.43 -7.28
C GLY A 184 5.55 36.49 -6.08
N LEU A 185 6.21 36.77 -4.94
CA LEU A 185 6.16 35.94 -3.75
C LEU A 185 4.73 35.78 -3.20
N ARG A 186 3.86 36.80 -3.32
CA ARG A 186 2.47 36.70 -2.87
C ARG A 186 1.69 35.64 -3.65
N SER A 187 1.87 35.58 -4.96
CA SER A 187 1.22 34.52 -5.77
C SER A 187 1.62 33.14 -5.32
N TRP A 188 2.89 32.91 -4.99
CA TRP A 188 3.35 31.63 -4.46
C TRP A 188 2.78 31.29 -3.07
N LEU A 189 2.63 32.29 -2.20
CA LEU A 189 1.97 32.11 -0.92
C LEU A 189 0.48 31.77 -1.07
N ASP A 190 -0.21 32.42 -2.01
CA ASP A 190 -1.62 32.13 -2.31
C ASP A 190 -1.77 30.70 -2.87
N ILE A 191 -0.89 30.27 -3.80
CA ILE A 191 -0.87 28.90 -4.34
C ILE A 191 -0.62 27.88 -3.23
N HIS A 192 0.39 28.12 -2.39
CA HIS A 192 0.71 27.24 -1.27
C HIS A 192 -0.48 27.10 -0.32
N ASN A 193 -1.16 28.21 -0.03
CA ASN A 193 -2.35 28.20 0.82
C ASN A 193 -3.51 27.39 0.21
N VAL A 194 -3.83 27.61 -1.06
CA VAL A 194 -4.89 26.88 -1.77
C VAL A 194 -4.63 25.39 -1.77
N PHE A 195 -3.41 24.97 -2.15
CA PHE A 195 -3.03 23.56 -2.21
C PHE A 195 -2.88 22.89 -0.84
N SER A 196 -2.70 23.71 0.22
CA SER A 196 -2.68 23.19 1.59
C SER A 196 -4.07 23.02 2.17
N VAL A 197 -4.97 23.99 1.91
CA VAL A 197 -6.28 24.06 2.61
C VAL A 197 -7.34 23.21 1.92
N LEU A 198 -7.36 23.18 0.58
CA LEU A 198 -8.36 22.42 -0.17
C LEU A 198 -8.37 20.94 0.22
N PRO A 199 -7.23 20.22 0.17
CA PRO A 199 -7.17 18.81 0.57
C PRO A 199 -6.72 18.62 2.03
N LEU A 200 -6.83 19.62 2.91
CA LEU A 200 -6.34 19.55 4.29
C LEU A 200 -6.84 18.32 5.07
N PRO A 201 -8.13 17.97 5.04
CA PRO A 201 -8.60 16.76 5.72
C PRO A 201 -7.92 15.50 5.19
N PHE A 202 -7.76 15.39 3.87
CA PHE A 202 -7.04 14.29 3.24
C PHE A 202 -5.56 14.29 3.64
N HIS A 203 -4.86 15.43 3.60
CA HIS A 203 -3.45 15.50 4.00
C HIS A 203 -3.22 15.11 5.46
N LEU A 204 -4.12 15.50 6.36
CA LEU A 204 -4.05 15.08 7.77
C LEU A 204 -4.29 13.58 7.90
N MET A 205 -5.30 13.05 7.23
CA MET A 205 -5.63 11.63 7.24
C MET A 205 -4.47 10.80 6.71
N ILE A 206 -3.98 11.09 5.49
CA ILE A 206 -2.92 10.31 4.84
C ILE A 206 -1.59 10.38 5.61
N THR A 207 -1.27 11.52 6.22
CA THR A 207 -0.05 11.70 7.00
C THR A 207 -0.13 10.96 8.34
N TYR A 208 -1.28 11.04 9.02
CA TYR A 208 -1.48 10.37 10.30
C TYR A 208 -1.54 8.85 10.12
N SER A 209 -2.33 8.37 9.17
CA SER A 209 -2.42 6.92 8.88
C SER A 209 -1.07 6.35 8.43
N GLY A 210 -0.31 7.05 7.58
CA GLY A 210 1.03 6.62 7.17
C GLY A 210 2.01 6.48 8.34
N LEU A 211 1.93 7.35 9.36
CA LEU A 211 2.72 7.19 10.60
C LEU A 211 2.32 5.93 11.37
N ILE A 212 1.01 5.63 11.44
CA ILE A 212 0.52 4.42 12.12
C ILE A 212 0.93 3.16 11.37
N LEU A 213 0.82 3.13 10.04
CA LEU A 213 1.23 2.00 9.22
C LEU A 213 2.74 1.69 9.35
N LEU A 214 3.56 2.72 9.51
CA LEU A 214 5.00 2.58 9.74
C LEU A 214 5.38 2.39 11.22
N MET A 215 4.38 2.31 12.13
CA MET A 215 4.62 2.26 13.58
C MET A 215 5.46 1.05 13.99
N GLY A 216 5.24 -0.11 13.39
CA GLY A 216 5.99 -1.34 13.70
C GLY A 216 7.50 -1.19 13.57
N VAL A 217 7.97 -0.31 12.67
CA VAL A 217 9.40 -0.01 12.51
C VAL A 217 9.81 1.25 13.28
N SER A 218 8.98 2.27 13.30
CA SER A 218 9.28 3.57 13.94
C SER A 218 9.33 3.47 15.46
N PHE A 219 8.50 2.61 16.05
CA PHE A 219 8.41 2.39 17.49
C PHE A 219 9.20 1.15 17.96
N PHE A 220 10.03 0.59 17.09
CA PHE A 220 10.89 -0.56 17.41
C PHE A 220 11.62 -0.41 18.77
N PRO A 221 12.22 0.73 19.14
CA PRO A 221 12.86 0.88 20.45
C PRO A 221 11.88 0.77 21.63
N VAL A 222 10.62 1.16 21.45
CA VAL A 222 9.58 1.03 22.48
C VAL A 222 9.16 -0.44 22.62
N ILE A 223 8.97 -1.12 21.48
CA ILE A 223 8.64 -2.55 21.42
C ILE A 223 9.76 -3.36 22.07
N ASP A 224 11.01 -3.09 21.71
CA ASP A 224 12.19 -3.75 22.29
C ASP A 224 12.30 -3.55 23.79
N ASN A 225 12.03 -2.34 24.28
CA ASN A 225 12.08 -2.04 25.72
C ASN A 225 10.95 -2.73 26.49
N THR A 226 9.80 -2.97 25.86
CA THR A 226 8.61 -3.56 26.50
C THR A 226 8.63 -5.08 26.44
N TYR A 227 8.94 -5.64 25.26
CA TYR A 227 8.88 -7.08 24.98
C TYR A 227 10.25 -7.75 24.92
N GLY A 228 11.35 -6.98 24.76
CA GLY A 228 12.72 -7.48 24.62
C GLY A 228 13.17 -7.72 23.17
N ILE A 229 14.48 -7.81 22.97
CA ILE A 229 15.15 -7.84 21.66
C ILE A 229 15.22 -9.28 21.11
N SER A 230 14.11 -9.98 20.95
CA SER A 230 14.12 -11.30 20.31
C SER A 230 13.02 -11.45 19.28
N LYS A 231 13.27 -12.26 18.23
CA LYS A 231 12.24 -12.59 17.23
C LYS A 231 10.98 -13.18 17.84
N LYS A 232 11.10 -13.95 18.95
CA LYS A 232 9.99 -14.54 19.66
C LYS A 232 9.12 -13.48 20.34
N MET A 233 9.75 -12.47 20.94
CA MET A 233 9.06 -11.39 21.65
C MET A 233 8.42 -10.38 20.70
N HIS A 234 9.07 -10.09 19.56
CA HIS A 234 8.43 -9.33 18.48
C HIS A 234 7.20 -10.06 17.93
N ARG A 235 7.29 -11.37 17.76
CA ARG A 235 6.13 -12.18 17.37
C ARG A 235 5.02 -12.10 18.40
N GLN A 236 5.36 -12.16 19.70
CA GLN A 236 4.39 -11.98 20.77
C GLN A 236 3.69 -10.63 20.71
N PHE A 237 4.42 -9.53 20.46
CA PHE A 237 3.82 -8.21 20.25
C PHE A 237 2.82 -8.22 19.09
N TYR A 238 3.19 -8.80 17.95
CA TYR A 238 2.29 -8.92 16.80
C TYR A 238 1.10 -9.82 17.12
N ASP A 239 1.32 -10.96 17.76
CA ASP A 239 0.25 -11.89 18.16
C ASP A 239 -0.74 -11.18 19.12
N GLU A 240 -0.25 -10.47 20.13
CA GLU A 240 -1.08 -9.70 21.06
C GLU A 240 -1.78 -8.50 20.43
N SER A 241 -1.20 -7.89 19.40
CA SER A 241 -1.81 -6.76 18.69
C SER A 241 -2.89 -7.17 17.69
N GLN A 242 -2.78 -8.39 17.15
CA GLN A 242 -3.63 -8.88 16.06
C GLN A 242 -4.75 -9.80 16.52
N VAL A 243 -4.59 -10.48 17.67
CA VAL A 243 -5.46 -11.61 18.00
C VAL A 243 -6.54 -11.24 18.97
N GLU A 244 -7.77 -11.42 18.54
CA GLU A 244 -8.85 -11.81 19.41
C GLU A 244 -9.67 -12.90 18.76
N ASP A 245 -10.09 -13.85 19.58
CA ASP A 245 -11.04 -14.92 19.29
C ASP A 245 -10.92 -15.53 17.88
N LYS A 246 -9.83 -16.26 17.66
CA LYS A 246 -9.79 -17.27 16.62
C LYS A 246 -10.84 -18.31 16.98
N GLN A 247 -12.02 -18.22 16.40
CA GLN A 247 -13.01 -19.26 16.52
C GLN A 247 -12.51 -20.47 15.74
N GLN A 248 -11.94 -21.44 16.45
CA GLN A 248 -11.60 -22.74 15.89
C GLN A 248 -12.83 -23.63 15.99
N GLN A 249 -13.26 -24.12 14.85
CA GLN A 249 -14.36 -25.07 14.75
C GLN A 249 -13.86 -26.32 14.05
N ILE A 250 -14.08 -27.49 14.68
CA ILE A 250 -13.89 -28.75 13.97
C ILE A 250 -15.08 -28.92 13.02
N ILE A 251 -14.77 -29.13 11.75
CA ILE A 251 -15.77 -29.31 10.71
C ILE A 251 -15.58 -30.67 10.05
N ASP A 252 -16.70 -31.33 9.74
CA ASP A 252 -16.71 -32.48 8.87
C ASP A 252 -17.06 -32.03 7.46
N LEU A 253 -16.11 -32.12 6.55
CA LEU A 253 -16.32 -31.78 5.15
C LEU A 253 -17.03 -32.89 4.36
N ASN A 254 -17.45 -33.98 5.01
CA ASN A 254 -18.07 -35.16 4.36
C ASN A 254 -17.24 -35.68 3.17
N THR A 255 -15.93 -35.52 3.22
CA THR A 255 -15.00 -35.96 2.18
C THR A 255 -13.86 -36.76 2.81
N THR A 256 -13.43 -37.78 2.11
CA THR A 256 -12.30 -38.62 2.51
C THR A 256 -10.97 -38.01 2.14
N GLU A 257 -10.98 -36.96 1.31
CA GLU A 257 -9.78 -36.30 0.78
C GLU A 257 -9.94 -34.78 0.84
N LEU A 258 -9.01 -34.12 1.51
CA LEU A 258 -8.96 -32.66 1.59
C LEU A 258 -8.36 -32.10 0.30
N SER A 259 -9.17 -31.43 -0.49
CA SER A 259 -8.80 -30.86 -1.78
C SER A 259 -9.22 -29.39 -1.88
N LEU A 260 -8.57 -28.63 -2.76
CA LEU A 260 -8.93 -27.24 -3.05
C LEU A 260 -10.42 -27.12 -3.45
N LYS A 261 -10.94 -28.12 -4.18
CA LYS A 261 -12.36 -28.16 -4.57
C LYS A 261 -13.30 -28.32 -3.39
N ALA A 262 -12.97 -29.21 -2.44
CA ALA A 262 -13.78 -29.41 -1.22
C ALA A 262 -13.80 -28.15 -0.35
N ILE A 263 -12.63 -27.51 -0.19
CA ILE A 263 -12.49 -26.25 0.54
C ILE A 263 -13.27 -25.12 -0.11
N LEU A 264 -13.15 -24.93 -1.43
CA LEU A 264 -13.90 -23.91 -2.15
C LEU A 264 -15.42 -24.12 -2.03
N THR A 265 -15.87 -25.40 -2.07
CA THR A 265 -17.28 -25.75 -1.93
C THR A 265 -17.81 -25.36 -0.56
N ASP A 266 -17.11 -25.75 0.52
CA ASP A 266 -17.51 -25.41 1.89
C ASP A 266 -17.47 -23.90 2.14
N ALA A 267 -16.42 -23.22 1.69
CA ALA A 267 -16.27 -21.79 1.85
C ALA A 267 -17.40 -21.02 1.16
N LYS A 268 -17.75 -21.37 -0.08
CA LYS A 268 -18.88 -20.76 -0.81
C LYS A 268 -20.23 -21.06 -0.18
N ALA A 269 -20.43 -22.24 0.40
CA ALA A 269 -21.67 -22.57 1.11
C ALA A 269 -21.84 -21.74 2.40
N ARG A 270 -20.74 -21.30 3.01
CA ARG A 270 -20.76 -20.43 4.22
C ARG A 270 -20.95 -18.95 3.89
N TYR A 271 -20.51 -18.52 2.70
CA TYR A 271 -20.54 -17.13 2.22
C TYR A 271 -21.13 -17.07 0.81
N GLU A 272 -22.40 -17.42 0.68
CA GLU A 272 -23.11 -17.52 -0.61
C GLU A 272 -23.11 -16.20 -1.43
N ASN A 273 -23.02 -15.05 -0.75
CA ASN A 273 -23.12 -13.72 -1.38
C ASN A 273 -21.77 -13.03 -1.57
N GLN A 274 -20.65 -13.67 -1.23
CA GLN A 274 -19.32 -13.08 -1.37
C GLN A 274 -18.53 -13.77 -2.48
N ASN A 275 -17.81 -12.97 -3.27
CA ASN A 275 -16.93 -13.49 -4.30
C ASN A 275 -15.59 -13.92 -3.68
N VAL A 276 -15.06 -15.04 -4.11
CA VAL A 276 -13.71 -15.47 -3.73
C VAL A 276 -12.70 -14.62 -4.49
N SER A 277 -11.73 -14.06 -3.78
CA SER A 277 -10.62 -13.31 -4.37
C SER A 277 -9.34 -14.14 -4.47
N TYR A 278 -9.05 -14.96 -3.44
CA TYR A 278 -7.89 -15.84 -3.43
C TYR A 278 -8.23 -17.20 -2.80
N LEU A 279 -7.60 -18.25 -3.34
CA LEU A 279 -7.58 -19.59 -2.77
C LEU A 279 -6.12 -20.05 -2.67
N GLY A 280 -5.67 -20.34 -1.45
CA GLY A 280 -4.30 -20.74 -1.15
C GLY A 280 -4.20 -22.19 -0.66
N LEU A 281 -3.14 -22.88 -1.05
CA LEU A 281 -2.67 -24.13 -0.46
C LEU A 281 -1.28 -23.88 0.11
N ILE A 282 -1.16 -23.92 1.42
CA ILE A 282 0.08 -23.64 2.16
C ILE A 282 0.61 -24.92 2.81
N ASP A 283 1.92 -24.96 3.04
CA ASP A 283 2.59 -26.13 3.63
C ASP A 283 2.28 -27.45 2.88
N ARG A 284 2.15 -27.36 1.54
CA ARG A 284 1.69 -28.42 0.63
C ARG A 284 2.41 -29.76 0.82
N ASN A 285 3.71 -29.73 1.09
CA ASN A 285 4.57 -30.91 1.19
C ASN A 285 4.75 -31.37 2.65
N THR A 286 3.84 -31.03 3.54
CA THR A 286 3.87 -31.43 4.95
C THR A 286 2.71 -32.38 5.30
N GLU A 287 2.77 -32.98 6.48
CA GLU A 287 1.68 -33.83 6.99
C GLU A 287 0.41 -33.04 7.36
N GLN A 288 0.52 -31.73 7.46
CA GLN A 288 -0.57 -30.82 7.86
C GLN A 288 -0.69 -29.65 6.89
N PRO A 289 -1.11 -29.91 5.64
CA PRO A 289 -1.35 -28.84 4.69
C PRO A 289 -2.46 -27.91 5.20
N GLY A 290 -2.31 -26.61 4.93
CA GLY A 290 -3.29 -25.60 5.21
C GLY A 290 -3.92 -25.05 3.93
N PHE A 291 -5.16 -24.59 4.05
CA PHE A 291 -5.87 -23.94 2.95
C PHE A 291 -6.39 -22.59 3.40
N GLU A 292 -6.30 -21.61 2.55
CA GLU A 292 -6.74 -20.24 2.80
C GLU A 292 -7.74 -19.82 1.73
N VAL A 293 -8.88 -19.30 2.15
CA VAL A 293 -9.87 -18.70 1.24
C VAL A 293 -10.08 -17.26 1.64
N TRP A 294 -9.83 -16.36 0.71
CA TRP A 294 -10.07 -14.94 0.86
C TRP A 294 -11.25 -14.53 0.00
N PHE A 295 -12.19 -13.82 0.59
CA PHE A 295 -13.31 -13.22 -0.10
C PHE A 295 -13.06 -11.76 -0.37
N GLU A 296 -13.67 -11.21 -1.42
CA GLU A 296 -13.70 -9.76 -1.61
C GLU A 296 -14.37 -9.13 -0.38
N GLY A 297 -13.80 -8.03 0.12
CA GLY A 297 -14.48 -7.21 1.10
C GLY A 297 -15.73 -6.57 0.48
N ASP A 298 -16.78 -6.38 1.29
CA ASP A 298 -17.91 -5.56 0.88
C ASP A 298 -17.45 -4.12 0.60
N GLU A 299 -18.20 -3.40 -0.25
CA GLU A 299 -17.94 -1.98 -0.52
C GLU A 299 -18.04 -1.19 0.81
N GLY A 300 -16.89 -0.94 1.46
CA GLY A 300 -16.84 -0.26 2.75
C GLY A 300 -15.48 -0.38 3.44
N LEU A 301 -15.47 -0.12 4.73
CA LEU A 301 -14.29 -0.27 5.61
C LEU A 301 -14.18 -1.68 6.21
N GLU A 302 -14.95 -2.64 5.72
CA GLU A 302 -14.91 -4.02 6.17
C GLU A 302 -13.85 -4.81 5.42
N PHE A 303 -13.17 -5.67 6.19
CA PHE A 303 -12.05 -6.45 5.68
C PHE A 303 -12.52 -7.64 4.84
N ALA A 304 -11.67 -8.02 3.90
CA ALA A 304 -11.77 -9.30 3.24
C ALA A 304 -11.84 -10.43 4.29
N THR A 305 -12.86 -11.28 4.17
CA THR A 305 -13.00 -12.45 5.05
C THR A 305 -11.93 -13.48 4.71
N LEU A 306 -11.13 -13.86 5.70
CA LEU A 306 -10.18 -14.97 5.59
C LEU A 306 -10.71 -16.20 6.33
N MET A 307 -10.76 -17.32 5.65
CA MET A 307 -10.99 -18.64 6.24
C MET A 307 -9.73 -19.48 6.06
N THR A 308 -9.23 -20.03 7.15
CA THR A 308 -8.09 -20.96 7.14
C THR A 308 -8.55 -22.35 7.56
N TYR A 309 -8.29 -23.34 6.71
CA TYR A 309 -8.58 -24.75 6.98
C TYR A 309 -7.25 -25.47 7.21
N ARG A 310 -7.19 -26.27 8.27
CA ARG A 310 -6.01 -27.08 8.57
C ARG A 310 -6.41 -28.53 8.87
N MET A 311 -5.57 -29.47 8.46
CA MET A 311 -5.67 -30.86 8.87
C MET A 311 -4.93 -31.01 10.20
N VAL A 312 -5.65 -31.39 11.27
CA VAL A 312 -5.05 -31.65 12.57
C VAL A 312 -5.60 -32.99 13.10
N ASN A 313 -4.71 -33.96 13.35
CA ASN A 313 -5.06 -35.29 13.82
C ASN A 313 -6.14 -36.00 12.96
N GLY A 314 -6.10 -35.84 11.65
CA GLY A 314 -7.05 -36.42 10.71
C GLY A 314 -8.42 -35.73 10.67
N GLN A 315 -8.59 -34.60 11.35
CA GLN A 315 -9.79 -33.77 11.31
C GLN A 315 -9.51 -32.43 10.69
N VAL A 316 -10.46 -31.89 9.96
CA VAL A 316 -10.36 -30.55 9.43
C VAL A 316 -10.77 -29.53 10.48
N GLN A 317 -9.87 -28.62 10.79
CA GLN A 317 -10.15 -27.48 11.65
C GLN A 317 -10.33 -26.24 10.76
N LEU A 318 -11.47 -25.58 10.92
CA LEU A 318 -11.72 -24.26 10.35
C LEU A 318 -11.36 -23.21 11.40
N GLU A 319 -10.43 -22.35 11.04
CA GLU A 319 -10.12 -21.13 11.76
C GLU A 319 -10.71 -19.95 10.98
N LYS A 320 -11.70 -19.29 11.55
CA LYS A 320 -12.32 -18.12 10.93
C LYS A 320 -11.70 -16.85 11.53
N SER A 321 -11.06 -16.07 10.72
CA SER A 321 -10.52 -14.77 11.12
C SER A 321 -11.56 -13.63 11.09
N LEU A 322 -12.77 -13.92 11.55
CA LEU A 322 -13.82 -12.93 11.81
C LEU A 322 -13.99 -12.73 13.32
N GLY A 323 -12.88 -12.71 14.03
CA GLY A 323 -12.87 -12.33 15.43
C GLY A 323 -13.21 -10.86 15.58
N LYS A 324 -13.75 -10.50 16.72
CA LYS A 324 -13.75 -9.11 17.18
C LYS A 324 -12.27 -8.71 17.32
N ALA A 325 -11.69 -8.17 16.27
CA ALA A 325 -10.35 -7.62 16.34
C ALA A 325 -10.27 -6.65 17.54
N HIS A 326 -9.18 -6.66 18.27
CA HIS A 326 -8.90 -5.66 19.30
C HIS A 326 -9.21 -4.27 18.74
N SER A 327 -9.76 -3.38 19.55
CA SER A 327 -10.07 -2.01 19.10
C SER A 327 -8.88 -1.36 18.42
N ALA A 328 -7.65 -1.67 18.86
CA ALA A 328 -6.42 -1.20 18.24
C ALA A 328 -6.20 -1.77 16.83
N ALA A 329 -6.43 -3.08 16.62
CA ALA A 329 -6.33 -3.71 15.31
C ALA A 329 -7.37 -3.12 14.35
N LYS A 330 -8.63 -2.95 14.79
CA LYS A 330 -9.67 -2.30 13.98
C LYS A 330 -9.29 -0.89 13.56
N VAL A 331 -8.71 -0.10 14.47
CA VAL A 331 -8.25 1.26 14.14
C VAL A 331 -7.12 1.21 13.12
N TYR A 332 -6.16 0.29 13.29
CA TYR A 332 -5.07 0.09 12.34
C TYR A 332 -5.63 -0.23 10.95
N ASP A 333 -6.50 -1.19 10.89
CA ASP A 333 -7.14 -1.68 9.68
C ASP A 333 -7.95 -0.57 8.97
N ILE A 334 -8.79 0.18 9.71
CA ILE A 334 -9.52 1.33 9.17
C ILE A 334 -8.56 2.38 8.61
N LEU A 335 -7.46 2.66 9.31
CA LEU A 335 -6.47 3.62 8.85
C LEU A 335 -5.73 3.13 7.60
N GLU A 336 -5.47 1.83 7.48
CA GLU A 336 -4.92 1.22 6.27
C GLU A 336 -5.88 1.37 5.09
N HIS A 337 -7.15 0.99 5.26
CA HIS A 337 -8.18 1.14 4.22
C HIS A 337 -8.36 2.60 3.78
N LEU A 338 -8.34 3.53 4.74
CA LEU A 338 -8.39 4.95 4.44
C LEU A 338 -7.12 5.44 3.74
N HIS A 339 -5.95 4.93 4.12
CA HIS A 339 -4.67 5.32 3.52
C HIS A 339 -4.55 4.84 2.08
N GLU A 340 -4.82 3.57 1.85
CA GLU A 340 -4.68 2.93 0.55
C GLU A 340 -5.88 3.15 -0.37
N GLY A 341 -7.00 3.64 0.17
CA GLY A 341 -8.22 3.84 -0.59
C GLY A 341 -8.82 2.52 -1.11
N LEU A 342 -8.70 1.43 -0.33
CA LEU A 342 -9.14 0.09 -0.74
C LEU A 342 -10.66 0.03 -0.95
N PHE A 343 -11.42 0.79 -0.17
CA PHE A 343 -12.87 0.92 -0.27
C PHE A 343 -13.35 1.85 -1.38
N ALA A 344 -12.42 2.59 -2.03
CA ALA A 344 -12.74 3.68 -2.92
C ALA A 344 -13.10 3.17 -4.32
N ASP A 345 -14.25 3.60 -4.82
CA ASP A 345 -14.61 3.47 -6.22
C ASP A 345 -13.69 4.30 -7.13
N ILE A 346 -13.88 4.21 -8.44
CA ILE A 346 -13.03 4.92 -9.41
C ILE A 346 -13.05 6.44 -9.21
N TYR A 347 -14.18 7.04 -8.84
CA TYR A 347 -14.31 8.49 -8.68
C TYR A 347 -13.60 8.96 -7.41
N LEU A 348 -13.77 8.23 -6.32
CA LEU A 348 -13.10 8.53 -5.07
C LEU A 348 -11.59 8.31 -5.17
N ARG A 349 -11.13 7.28 -5.90
CA ARG A 349 -9.69 7.09 -6.19
C ARG A 349 -9.10 8.26 -6.98
N TRP A 350 -9.82 8.81 -7.96
CA TRP A 350 -9.40 10.03 -8.64
C TRP A 350 -9.31 11.23 -7.69
N LEU A 351 -10.25 11.34 -6.74
CA LEU A 351 -10.19 12.40 -5.72
C LEU A 351 -8.94 12.25 -4.83
N TYR A 352 -8.62 11.03 -4.40
CA TYR A 352 -7.41 10.71 -3.65
C TYR A 352 -6.14 11.08 -4.43
N PHE A 353 -6.06 10.63 -5.66
CA PHE A 353 -4.95 10.92 -6.57
C PHE A 353 -4.74 12.44 -6.75
N ILE A 354 -5.80 13.17 -7.07
CA ILE A 354 -5.73 14.63 -7.24
C ILE A 354 -5.32 15.30 -5.92
N SER A 355 -5.86 14.86 -4.79
CA SER A 355 -5.49 15.39 -3.47
C SER A 355 -4.03 15.12 -3.14
N GLY A 356 -3.50 13.96 -3.50
CA GLY A 356 -2.07 13.64 -3.38
C GLY A 356 -1.19 14.54 -4.27
N LEU A 357 -1.59 14.78 -5.52
CA LEU A 357 -0.88 15.70 -6.41
C LEU A 357 -0.94 17.16 -5.93
N LEU A 358 -2.06 17.58 -5.30
CA LEU A 358 -2.15 18.89 -4.64
C LEU A 358 -1.18 18.98 -3.45
N GLY A 359 -0.96 17.87 -2.73
CA GLY A 359 0.07 17.75 -1.70
C GLY A 359 1.49 17.94 -2.26
N ALA A 360 1.81 17.26 -3.35
CA ALA A 360 3.07 17.47 -4.06
C ALA A 360 3.25 18.94 -4.51
N ALA A 361 2.21 19.54 -5.06
CA ALA A 361 2.22 20.95 -5.47
C ALA A 361 2.34 21.92 -4.28
N MET A 362 1.73 21.60 -3.14
CA MET A 362 1.92 22.33 -1.89
C MET A 362 3.38 22.30 -1.45
N ILE A 363 4.01 21.14 -1.44
CA ILE A 363 5.42 20.99 -1.07
C ILE A 363 6.32 21.75 -2.05
N ALA A 364 6.09 21.59 -3.35
CA ALA A 364 6.84 22.30 -4.39
C ALA A 364 6.75 23.82 -4.24
N SER A 365 5.55 24.36 -4.02
CA SER A 365 5.35 25.79 -3.77
C SER A 365 6.05 26.26 -2.49
N GLY A 366 6.06 25.44 -1.44
CA GLY A 366 6.80 25.68 -0.19
C GLY A 366 8.32 25.80 -0.43
N MET A 367 8.90 24.88 -1.21
CA MET A 367 10.31 24.94 -1.62
C MET A 367 10.65 26.24 -2.39
N ILE A 368 9.80 26.63 -3.33
CA ILE A 368 9.97 27.86 -4.09
C ILE A 368 9.88 29.10 -3.18
N ILE A 369 8.90 29.12 -2.25
CA ILE A 369 8.76 30.21 -1.28
C ILE A 369 10.00 30.32 -0.40
N TRP A 370 10.55 29.20 0.03
CA TRP A 370 11.75 29.17 0.89
C TRP A 370 12.94 29.85 0.21
N VAL A 371 13.18 29.56 -1.07
CA VAL A 371 14.25 30.18 -1.87
C VAL A 371 13.94 31.66 -2.12
N LYS A 372 12.74 32.00 -2.59
CA LYS A 372 12.34 33.40 -2.91
C LYS A 372 12.48 34.33 -1.71
N LYS A 373 12.17 33.89 -0.51
CA LYS A 373 12.36 34.69 0.72
C LYS A 373 13.84 34.98 1.03
N ARG A 374 14.78 34.16 0.50
CA ARG A 374 16.23 34.26 0.77
C ARG A 374 17.05 34.73 -0.44
N GLN A 375 16.42 34.89 -1.58
CA GLN A 375 17.08 35.16 -2.86
C GLN A 375 17.96 36.44 -2.81
N LYS A 376 17.60 37.43 -1.98
CA LYS A 376 18.42 38.65 -1.78
C LYS A 376 19.78 38.37 -1.16
N GLN A 377 19.99 37.25 -0.50
CA GLN A 377 21.26 36.91 0.15
C GLN A 377 22.32 36.43 -0.86
N GLN A 378 21.92 36.03 -2.08
CA GLN A 378 22.77 35.64 -3.21
C GLN A 378 23.94 34.69 -2.85
N THR A 379 23.73 33.78 -1.88
CA THR A 379 24.76 32.82 -1.46
C THR A 379 24.80 31.63 -2.42
N THR A 380 25.96 30.99 -2.56
CA THR A 380 26.13 29.74 -3.32
C THR A 380 25.18 28.66 -2.85
N PHE A 381 24.93 28.59 -1.56
CA PHE A 381 24.00 27.63 -0.97
C PHE A 381 22.56 27.83 -1.47
N ILE A 382 22.05 29.06 -1.49
CA ILE A 382 20.68 29.34 -1.98
C ILE A 382 20.55 29.02 -3.46
N ASN A 383 21.57 29.36 -4.25
CA ASN A 383 21.60 29.04 -5.69
C ASN A 383 21.62 27.49 -5.91
N LEU A 384 22.36 26.77 -5.08
CA LEU A 384 22.35 25.30 -5.11
C LEU A 384 20.96 24.74 -4.80
N ILE A 385 20.31 25.21 -3.72
CA ILE A 385 18.96 24.79 -3.35
C ILE A 385 17.94 25.09 -4.46
N ASP A 386 18.04 26.25 -5.10
CA ASP A 386 17.15 26.62 -6.22
C ASP A 386 17.29 25.64 -7.40
N ARG A 387 18.52 25.29 -7.76
CA ARG A 387 18.79 24.29 -8.80
C ARG A 387 18.30 22.89 -8.42
N LEU A 388 18.50 22.49 -7.17
CA LEU A 388 18.02 21.20 -6.67
C LEU A 388 16.48 21.14 -6.64
N ASN A 389 15.82 22.25 -6.25
CA ASN A 389 14.37 22.34 -6.33
C ASN A 389 13.86 22.15 -7.77
N ALA A 390 14.49 22.83 -8.72
CA ALA A 390 14.14 22.67 -10.14
C ALA A 390 14.38 21.24 -10.63
N ALA A 391 15.53 20.65 -10.25
CA ALA A 391 15.86 19.26 -10.60
C ALA A 391 14.85 18.26 -10.04
N VAL A 392 14.41 18.41 -8.79
CA VAL A 392 13.43 17.49 -8.16
C VAL A 392 12.03 17.72 -8.71
N ILE A 393 11.55 18.98 -8.73
CA ILE A 393 10.17 19.30 -9.14
C ILE A 393 9.91 18.94 -10.61
N VAL A 394 10.90 19.13 -11.49
CA VAL A 394 10.77 18.84 -12.92
C VAL A 394 11.32 17.47 -13.27
N GLY A 395 12.45 17.08 -12.68
CA GLY A 395 13.13 15.83 -13.01
C GLY A 395 12.35 14.59 -12.59
N LEU A 396 11.68 14.60 -11.42
CA LEU A 396 10.90 13.44 -10.98
C LEU A 396 9.73 13.11 -11.92
N PRO A 397 8.85 14.04 -12.34
CA PRO A 397 7.83 13.75 -13.35
C PRO A 397 8.41 13.25 -14.68
N ILE A 398 9.54 13.79 -15.13
CA ILE A 398 10.23 13.33 -16.35
C ILE A 398 10.73 11.89 -16.15
N ALA A 399 11.32 11.56 -15.00
CA ALA A 399 11.78 10.22 -14.69
C ALA A 399 10.63 9.22 -14.66
N ILE A 400 9.48 9.59 -14.07
CA ILE A 400 8.27 8.75 -14.07
C ILE A 400 7.71 8.58 -15.50
N ALA A 401 7.70 9.62 -16.31
CA ALA A 401 7.30 9.51 -17.71
C ALA A 401 8.23 8.56 -18.49
N GLY A 402 9.55 8.66 -18.26
CA GLY A 402 10.54 7.71 -18.82
C GLY A 402 10.33 6.27 -18.30
N TYR A 403 10.00 6.13 -17.03
CA TYR A 403 9.66 4.83 -16.42
C TYR A 403 8.44 4.20 -17.10
N PHE A 404 7.36 4.96 -17.30
CA PHE A 404 6.20 4.48 -18.04
C PHE A 404 6.54 4.11 -19.49
N TRP A 405 7.32 4.94 -20.16
CA TRP A 405 7.75 4.66 -21.53
C TRP A 405 8.57 3.36 -21.64
N SER A 406 9.50 3.14 -20.72
CA SER A 406 10.38 1.97 -20.75
C SER A 406 9.70 0.66 -20.38
N ASN A 407 8.55 0.70 -19.69
CA ASN A 407 7.79 -0.48 -19.28
C ASN A 407 6.59 -0.78 -20.21
N ARG A 408 6.30 0.07 -21.20
CA ARG A 408 5.21 -0.14 -22.17
C ARG A 408 5.72 -0.87 -23.40
#